data_9c800d40f88140e36d6f96fe8b8da038
#
_entry.id   9c800d40f88140e36d6f96fe8b8da038
#
_cell.length_a   1.000
_cell.length_b   1.000
_cell.length_c   1.000
_cell.angle_alpha   90.00
_cell.angle_beta   90.00
_cell.angle_gamma   90.00
#
_symmetry.space_group_name_H-M   'P 1'
#
loop_
_entity.id
_entity.type
_entity.pdbx_description
1 polymer ?
#
loop_
_entity_poly.entity_id
_entity_poly.type
_entity_poly.pdbx_seq_one_letter_code
_entity_poly.pdbx_strand_id
1 'polypeptide(L)'
;EVFKSGYVTYSNKSKRKLLGIKKNILMKHGAVSEQIAREMAKTAAILARTDVSVSTTGIAGPDGGTPEKPVGLVYIGCNVCGRITVKECHFNGNREKIRESTVSAALSLMRECILQYYSEVTFGGKEK
;
A
#
# COMPACT_ATOMS: atom_id res chain seq x y z
N GLU A 1 19.56 4.90 -10.50
CA GLU A 1 18.89 3.68 -10.07
C GLU A 1 17.44 3.96 -9.65
N VAL A 2 16.49 3.19 -10.20
CA VAL A 2 15.04 3.47 -9.99
C VAL A 2 14.50 2.83 -8.73
N PHE A 3 14.80 1.55 -8.50
CA PHE A 3 14.31 0.83 -7.33
C PHE A 3 15.27 0.97 -6.15
N LYS A 4 14.77 1.49 -5.04
CA LYS A 4 15.59 1.77 -3.85
C LYS A 4 15.53 0.66 -2.80
N SER A 5 14.34 0.29 -2.36
CA SER A 5 14.15 -0.66 -1.26
C SER A 5 12.84 -1.39 -1.33
N GLY A 6 12.80 -2.57 -0.74
CA GLY A 6 11.59 -3.32 -0.49
C GLY A 6 11.53 -3.75 0.98
N TYR A 7 10.35 -3.68 1.59
CA TYR A 7 10.11 -4.03 2.99
C TYR A 7 9.06 -5.12 3.07
N VAL A 8 9.42 -6.25 3.65
CA VAL A 8 8.48 -7.36 3.86
C VAL A 8 8.14 -7.42 5.35
N THR A 9 6.89 -7.13 5.68
CA THR A 9 6.45 -6.97 7.07
C THR A 9 5.26 -7.87 7.39
N TYR A 10 5.53 -9.17 7.54
CA TYR A 10 4.49 -10.16 7.82
C TYR A 10 3.83 -10.00 9.18
N SER A 11 4.53 -9.44 10.17
CA SER A 11 4.01 -9.28 11.52
C SER A 11 3.80 -7.82 11.87
N ASN A 12 2.95 -7.58 12.88
CA ASN A 12 2.78 -6.24 13.44
C ASN A 12 4.09 -5.71 14.01
N LYS A 13 4.89 -6.59 14.60
CA LYS A 13 6.23 -6.24 15.10
C LYS A 13 7.14 -5.74 13.99
N SER A 14 7.14 -6.40 12.83
CA SER A 14 7.91 -5.98 11.66
C SER A 14 7.44 -4.63 11.13
N LYS A 15 6.12 -4.41 11.08
CA LYS A 15 5.55 -3.13 10.66
C LYS A 15 6.02 -1.99 11.58
N ARG A 16 6.05 -2.25 12.87
CA ARG A 16 6.52 -1.26 13.86
C ARG A 16 8.02 -1.02 13.77
N LYS A 17 8.82 -2.09 13.71
CA LYS A 17 10.28 -2.00 13.72
C LYS A 17 10.87 -1.50 12.42
N LEU A 18 10.43 -2.05 11.30
CA LEU A 18 11.01 -1.72 10.00
C LEU A 18 10.44 -0.42 9.41
N LEU A 19 9.15 -0.22 9.56
CA LEU A 19 8.47 0.94 8.98
C LEU A 19 8.12 2.03 10.00
N GLY A 20 8.29 1.77 11.29
CA GLY A 20 7.99 2.75 12.33
C GLY A 20 6.50 3.04 12.52
N ILE A 21 5.64 2.11 12.11
CA ILE A 21 4.20 2.28 12.29
C ILE A 21 3.85 2.21 13.76
N LYS A 22 3.08 3.19 14.22
CA LYS A 22 2.73 3.33 15.64
C LYS A 22 1.81 2.20 16.10
N LYS A 23 2.09 1.68 17.30
CA LYS A 23 1.32 0.59 17.91
C LYS A 23 -0.17 0.92 18.03
N ASN A 24 -0.51 2.14 18.40
CA ASN A 24 -1.90 2.56 18.57
C ASN A 24 -2.69 2.51 17.27
N ILE A 25 -2.07 2.84 16.14
CA ILE A 25 -2.73 2.78 14.83
C ILE A 25 -2.98 1.32 14.45
N LEU A 26 -1.99 0.44 14.67
CA LEU A 26 -2.13 -0.99 14.43
C LEU A 26 -3.21 -1.62 15.30
N MET A 27 -3.28 -1.24 16.57
CA MET A 27 -4.29 -1.78 17.49
C MET A 27 -5.69 -1.27 17.17
N LYS A 28 -5.83 -0.03 16.78
CA LYS A 28 -7.12 0.57 16.46
C LYS A 28 -7.73 0.05 15.16
N HIS A 29 -6.92 -0.07 14.11
CA HIS A 29 -7.41 -0.38 12.76
C HIS A 29 -7.08 -1.79 12.28
N GLY A 30 -6.12 -2.46 12.92
CA GLY A 30 -5.61 -3.74 12.48
C GLY A 30 -4.66 -3.61 11.29
N ALA A 31 -3.86 -4.65 11.06
CA ALA A 31 -2.84 -4.66 10.01
C ALA A 31 -3.45 -4.54 8.60
N VAL A 32 -4.62 -5.15 8.39
CA VAL A 32 -5.33 -5.09 7.11
C VAL A 32 -6.37 -3.98 7.19
N SER A 33 -5.97 -2.78 6.78
CA SER A 33 -6.83 -1.60 6.83
C SER A 33 -6.31 -0.52 5.89
N GLU A 34 -7.20 0.40 5.53
CA GLU A 34 -6.84 1.59 4.75
C GLU A 34 -5.77 2.41 5.46
N GLN A 35 -5.93 2.60 6.77
CA GLN A 35 -5.03 3.41 7.58
C GLN A 35 -3.61 2.82 7.58
N ILE A 36 -3.49 1.51 7.71
CA ILE A 36 -2.17 0.85 7.72
C ILE A 36 -1.55 0.86 6.33
N ALA A 37 -2.31 0.62 5.26
CA ALA A 37 -1.79 0.73 3.89
C ALA A 37 -1.23 2.13 3.63
N ARG A 38 -1.93 3.16 4.07
CA ARG A 38 -1.52 4.56 3.97
C ARG A 38 -0.22 4.82 4.74
N GLU A 39 -0.15 4.38 5.99
CA GLU A 39 1.06 4.53 6.81
C GLU A 39 2.25 3.76 6.23
N MET A 40 2.03 2.55 5.73
CA MET A 40 3.09 1.77 5.09
C MET A 40 3.68 2.49 3.89
N ALA A 41 2.84 3.01 3.00
CA ALA A 41 3.31 3.74 1.82
C ALA A 41 4.07 5.01 2.22
N LYS A 42 3.53 5.77 3.17
CA LYS A 42 4.14 6.99 3.68
C LYS A 42 5.52 6.73 4.30
N THR A 43 5.59 5.79 5.24
CA THR A 43 6.83 5.53 5.96
C THR A 43 7.89 4.88 5.08
N ALA A 44 7.50 4.01 4.15
CA ALA A 44 8.43 3.41 3.20
C ALA A 44 9.12 4.49 2.34
N ALA A 45 8.36 5.45 1.85
CA ALA A 45 8.91 6.55 1.06
C ALA A 45 9.90 7.40 1.87
N ILE A 46 9.57 7.68 3.13
CA ILE A 46 10.44 8.46 4.02
C ILE A 46 11.74 7.70 4.29
N LEU A 47 11.65 6.43 4.67
CA LEU A 47 12.82 5.61 5.01
C LEU A 47 13.72 5.36 3.81
N ALA A 48 13.15 5.07 2.66
CA ALA A 48 13.90 4.82 1.44
C ALA A 48 14.34 6.10 0.72
N ARG A 49 13.82 7.26 1.14
CA ARG A 49 14.07 8.56 0.50
C ARG A 49 13.70 8.50 -0.98
N THR A 50 12.50 8.04 -1.28
CA THR A 50 11.98 7.92 -2.63
C THR A 50 10.77 8.82 -2.83
N ASP A 51 10.54 9.21 -4.08
CA ASP A 51 9.36 10.00 -4.44
C ASP A 51 8.11 9.12 -4.56
N VAL A 52 8.30 7.86 -4.90
CA VAL A 52 7.19 6.91 -5.12
C VAL A 52 7.37 5.68 -4.23
N SER A 53 6.29 5.28 -3.60
CA SER A 53 6.22 4.01 -2.87
C SER A 53 4.85 3.37 -3.06
N VAL A 54 4.79 2.06 -2.94
CA VAL A 54 3.54 1.30 -2.98
C VAL A 54 3.56 0.31 -1.82
N SER A 55 2.41 0.14 -1.19
CA SER A 55 2.23 -0.80 -0.09
C SER A 55 1.07 -1.75 -0.37
N THR A 56 1.15 -2.95 0.17
CA THR A 56 0.05 -3.91 0.15
C THR A 56 -0.11 -4.52 1.53
N THR A 57 -1.34 -4.61 1.99
CA THR A 57 -1.68 -5.34 3.22
C THR A 57 -3.01 -6.04 2.99
N GLY A 58 -3.07 -7.33 3.28
CA GLY A 58 -4.26 -8.10 2.94
C GLY A 58 -4.26 -9.50 3.50
N ILE A 59 -5.31 -10.22 3.16
CA ILE A 59 -5.53 -11.60 3.59
C ILE A 59 -5.54 -12.49 2.35
N ALA A 60 -4.40 -13.14 2.10
CA ALA A 60 -4.23 -13.99 0.92
C ALA A 60 -4.88 -15.38 1.11
N GLY A 61 -5.12 -15.77 2.35
CA GLY A 61 -5.69 -17.08 2.67
C GLY A 61 -4.68 -18.22 2.59
N PRO A 62 -5.17 -19.47 2.74
CA PRO A 62 -6.56 -19.85 2.95
C PRO A 62 -7.12 -19.47 4.31
N ASP A 63 -6.26 -19.24 5.30
CA ASP A 63 -6.67 -18.88 6.67
C ASP A 63 -6.62 -17.37 6.90
N GLY A 64 -7.13 -16.94 8.05
CA GLY A 64 -7.03 -15.57 8.53
C GLY A 64 -8.20 -14.67 8.19
N GLY A 65 -9.13 -15.14 7.38
CA GLY A 65 -10.32 -14.35 7.03
C GLY A 65 -11.36 -14.30 8.15
N THR A 66 -12.06 -13.18 8.25
CA THR A 66 -13.20 -12.97 9.12
C THR A 66 -14.37 -12.43 8.30
N PRO A 67 -15.61 -12.41 8.84
CA PRO A 67 -16.73 -11.81 8.11
C PRO A 67 -16.49 -10.35 7.72
N GLU A 68 -15.83 -9.59 8.59
CA GLU A 68 -15.52 -8.16 8.35
C GLU A 68 -14.31 -7.98 7.43
N LYS A 69 -13.34 -8.90 7.52
CA LYS A 69 -12.12 -8.87 6.72
C LYS A 69 -11.89 -10.23 6.08
N PRO A 70 -12.60 -10.54 4.98
CA PRO A 70 -12.53 -11.87 4.37
C PRO A 70 -11.24 -12.10 3.61
N VAL A 71 -10.94 -13.38 3.35
CA VAL A 71 -9.86 -13.77 2.42
C VAL A 71 -10.08 -13.06 1.08
N GLY A 72 -9.03 -12.48 0.54
CA GLY A 72 -9.08 -11.70 -0.70
C GLY A 72 -9.19 -10.20 -0.50
N LEU A 73 -9.47 -9.75 0.71
CA LEU A 73 -9.44 -8.32 1.04
C LEU A 73 -8.00 -7.85 1.06
N VAL A 74 -7.70 -6.85 0.25
CA VAL A 74 -6.36 -6.26 0.14
C VAL A 74 -6.50 -4.74 0.04
N TYR A 75 -5.72 -4.03 0.83
CA TYR A 75 -5.57 -2.58 0.69
C TYR A 75 -4.23 -2.28 0.04
N ILE A 76 -4.24 -1.44 -0.96
CA ILE A 76 -3.04 -1.03 -1.69
C ILE A 76 -2.88 0.47 -1.50
N GLY A 77 -1.74 0.89 -0.94
CA GLY A 77 -1.41 2.29 -0.79
C GLY A 77 -0.37 2.71 -1.82
N CYS A 78 -0.50 3.91 -2.36
CA CYS A 78 0.50 4.48 -3.26
C CYS A 78 0.79 5.92 -2.85
N ASN A 79 2.06 6.22 -2.68
CA ASN A 79 2.54 7.57 -2.40
C ASN A 79 3.32 8.07 -3.61
N VAL A 80 2.95 9.25 -4.10
CA VAL A 80 3.71 9.95 -5.14
C VAL A 80 4.00 11.36 -4.62
N CYS A 81 5.22 11.61 -4.26
CA CYS A 81 5.67 12.92 -3.76
C CYS A 81 4.82 13.46 -2.61
N GLY A 82 4.43 12.59 -1.67
CA GLY A 82 3.63 12.95 -0.50
C GLY A 82 2.12 12.85 -0.70
N ARG A 83 1.65 12.67 -1.92
CA ARG A 83 0.22 12.47 -2.22
C ARG A 83 -0.09 10.97 -2.14
N ILE A 84 -0.95 10.58 -1.21
CA ILE A 84 -1.22 9.16 -0.92
C ILE A 84 -2.63 8.80 -1.34
N THR A 85 -2.73 7.71 -2.12
CA THR A 85 -4.00 7.11 -2.54
C THR A 85 -4.06 5.69 -1.99
N VAL A 86 -5.22 5.27 -1.48
CA VAL A 86 -5.43 3.90 -1.03
C VAL A 86 -6.61 3.30 -1.79
N LYS A 87 -6.42 2.08 -2.26
CA LYS A 87 -7.46 1.32 -2.96
C LYS A 87 -7.81 0.06 -2.16
N GLU A 88 -9.10 -0.15 -1.92
CA GLU A 88 -9.61 -1.38 -1.33
C GLU A 88 -9.96 -2.35 -2.45
N CYS A 89 -9.42 -3.56 -2.37
CA CYS A 89 -9.64 -4.60 -3.37
C CYS A 89 -10.24 -5.84 -2.72
N HIS A 90 -11.11 -6.53 -3.46
CA HIS A 90 -11.69 -7.81 -3.06
C HIS A 90 -11.41 -8.81 -4.17
N PHE A 91 -10.37 -9.63 -3.98
CA PHE A 91 -9.95 -10.61 -4.96
C PHE A 91 -10.53 -11.98 -4.66
N ASN A 92 -10.75 -12.78 -5.70
CA ASN A 92 -11.25 -14.15 -5.60
C ASN A 92 -10.15 -15.13 -5.98
N GLY A 93 -10.28 -16.37 -5.49
CA GLY A 93 -9.38 -17.45 -5.82
C GLY A 93 -8.54 -17.92 -4.64
N ASN A 94 -7.56 -18.75 -4.93
CA ASN A 94 -6.63 -19.25 -3.92
C ASN A 94 -5.57 -18.20 -3.58
N ARG A 95 -4.70 -18.53 -2.63
CA ARG A 95 -3.64 -17.63 -2.17
C ARG A 95 -2.75 -17.12 -3.32
N GLU A 96 -2.34 -18.01 -4.22
CA GLU A 96 -1.50 -17.64 -5.35
C GLU A 96 -2.20 -16.65 -6.27
N LYS A 97 -3.46 -16.90 -6.59
CA LYS A 97 -4.29 -16.02 -7.42
C LYS A 97 -4.46 -14.63 -6.79
N ILE A 98 -4.72 -14.59 -5.49
CA ILE A 98 -4.89 -13.34 -4.75
C ILE A 98 -3.57 -12.55 -4.75
N ARG A 99 -2.45 -13.22 -4.55
CA ARG A 99 -1.13 -12.57 -4.60
C ARG A 99 -0.82 -12.01 -5.98
N GLU A 100 -1.07 -12.77 -7.04
CA GLU A 100 -0.88 -12.30 -8.42
C GLU A 100 -1.77 -11.10 -8.73
N SER A 101 -3.04 -11.17 -8.34
CA SER A 101 -3.98 -10.06 -8.53
C SER A 101 -3.54 -8.81 -7.78
N THR A 102 -2.98 -8.98 -6.58
CA THR A 102 -2.46 -7.88 -5.78
C THR A 102 -1.27 -7.19 -6.47
N VAL A 103 -0.33 -7.97 -6.99
CA VAL A 103 0.83 -7.43 -7.72
C VAL A 103 0.37 -6.61 -8.92
N SER A 104 -0.53 -7.17 -9.73
CA SER A 104 -1.06 -6.51 -10.91
C SER A 104 -1.79 -5.20 -10.56
N ALA A 105 -2.64 -5.24 -9.54
CA ALA A 105 -3.39 -4.06 -9.10
C ALA A 105 -2.47 -2.99 -8.50
N ALA A 106 -1.45 -3.40 -7.75
CA ALA A 106 -0.48 -2.48 -7.15
C ALA A 106 0.33 -1.73 -8.22
N LEU A 107 0.81 -2.44 -9.22
CA LEU A 107 1.56 -1.84 -10.32
C LEU A 107 0.67 -0.90 -11.16
N SER A 108 -0.59 -1.29 -11.40
CA SER A 108 -1.55 -0.46 -12.12
C SER A 108 -1.87 0.83 -11.35
N LEU A 109 -2.11 0.72 -10.05
CA LEU A 109 -2.37 1.89 -9.21
C LEU A 109 -1.17 2.84 -9.19
N MET A 110 0.03 2.29 -9.04
CA MET A 110 1.26 3.08 -9.05
C MET A 110 1.39 3.86 -10.35
N ARG A 111 1.16 3.21 -11.48
CA ARG A 111 1.21 3.86 -12.79
C ARG A 111 0.18 5.00 -12.90
N GLU A 112 -1.06 4.74 -12.52
CA GLU A 112 -2.12 5.73 -12.53
C GLU A 112 -1.78 6.95 -11.67
N CYS A 113 -1.30 6.72 -10.45
CA CYS A 113 -0.95 7.78 -9.52
C CYS A 113 0.22 8.63 -10.03
N ILE A 114 1.23 8.00 -10.62
CA ILE A 114 2.37 8.71 -11.20
C ILE A 114 1.91 9.59 -12.36
N LEU A 115 1.14 9.03 -13.29
CA LEU A 115 0.66 9.76 -14.45
C LEU A 115 -0.24 10.93 -14.05
N GLN A 116 -1.13 10.71 -13.09
CA GLN A 116 -2.01 11.75 -12.58
C GLN A 116 -1.23 12.87 -11.90
N TYR A 117 -0.28 12.51 -11.04
CA TYR A 117 0.55 13.49 -10.34
C TYR A 117 1.29 14.41 -11.31
N TYR A 118 2.02 13.83 -12.26
CA TYR A 118 2.81 14.62 -13.21
C TYR A 118 1.95 15.39 -14.19
N SER A 119 0.79 14.89 -14.56
CA SER A 119 -0.18 15.63 -15.34
C SER A 119 -0.64 16.89 -14.63
N GLU A 120 -1.06 16.77 -13.37
CA GLU A 120 -1.53 17.87 -12.55
C GLU A 120 -0.43 18.90 -12.26
N VAL A 121 0.77 18.43 -11.94
CA VAL A 121 1.90 19.32 -11.65
C VAL A 121 2.32 20.10 -12.91
N THR A 122 2.36 19.42 -14.06
CA THR A 122 2.76 20.04 -15.32
C THR A 122 1.74 21.06 -15.81
N PHE A 123 0.45 20.71 -15.83
CA PHE A 123 -0.60 21.57 -16.36
C PHE A 123 -1.13 22.56 -15.33
N GLY A 124 -1.33 22.14 -14.09
CA GLY A 124 -1.78 23.00 -13.00
C GLY A 124 -0.81 24.13 -12.69
N GLY A 125 0.50 23.88 -12.80
CA GLY A 125 1.53 24.89 -12.57
C GLY A 125 1.57 26.00 -13.61
N LYS A 126 1.09 25.73 -14.82
CA LYS A 126 1.07 26.71 -15.91
C LYS A 126 -0.09 27.69 -15.81
N GLU A 127 -1.13 27.35 -15.07
CA GLU A 127 -2.32 28.18 -14.88
C GLU A 127 -2.12 29.23 -13.79
N LYS A 128 -1.07 29.09 -13.03
CA LYS A 128 -0.69 30.04 -11.99
C LYS A 128 0.26 31.08 -12.52
#